data_d02f794519c1af01e18344c60db1ce93
#
_entry.id   d02f794519c1af01e18344c60db1ce93
#
_cell.length_a   1.000
_cell.length_b   1.000
_cell.length_c   1.000
_cell.angle_alpha   90.00
_cell.angle_beta   90.00
_cell.angle_gamma   90.00
#
_symmetry.space_group_name_H-M   'P 1'
#
loop_
_entity.id
_entity.type
_entity.pdbx_description
1 polymer ?
#
loop_
_entity_poly.entity_id
_entity_poly.type
_entity_poly.pdbx_seq_one_letter_code
_entity_poly.pdbx_strand_id
1 'polypeptide(L)'
;MTIVKGLTDLLSAVVCRAPQRFLFVLLLLVGCQASVEKAPPHFSKDKISSGYIFNQLQARANKIHSVKSFARTTFIGKEFKQSFRQTLLIKESRSIRVDTYGLFGQAMGVFISDAGKMQFLDPAKGRLYSGSGVKNMLRKLLGKQIDFREHLRIFLGHIPNFEFLKVEKSQLSSDRTEYILQAKDLKRSGEVRLHIDAVTLLPLEMTRIEMGQKRYFIQWQDYEKVSNIDWPHLITLEFPSKQEIIRVKYKAPTWNGTIPQNTFQLMPTSSTKQK
;
A
#
# COMPACT_ATOMS: atom_id res chain seq x y z
N MET A 1 -61.86 27.10 -11.30
CA MET A 1 -61.67 26.84 -9.86
C MET A 1 -62.34 25.52 -9.50
N THR A 2 -62.01 24.43 -10.24
CA THR A 2 -62.72 23.13 -10.07
C THR A 2 -61.81 21.92 -10.36
N ILE A 3 -60.48 22.06 -10.34
CA ILE A 3 -59.54 20.95 -10.63
C ILE A 3 -58.72 20.55 -9.40
N VAL A 4 -58.77 21.29 -8.30
CA VAL A 4 -57.93 21.03 -7.12
C VAL A 4 -58.59 20.12 -6.06
N LYS A 5 -59.93 19.87 -6.17
CA LYS A 5 -60.63 19.00 -5.20
C LYS A 5 -60.56 17.51 -5.48
N GLY A 6 -60.13 17.08 -6.68
CA GLY A 6 -60.06 15.66 -7.03
C GLY A 6 -58.80 14.92 -6.63
N LEU A 7 -57.74 15.65 -6.22
CA LEU A 7 -56.41 15.03 -5.92
C LEU A 7 -56.23 14.74 -4.43
N THR A 8 -57.01 15.34 -3.54
CA THR A 8 -56.94 15.09 -2.09
C THR A 8 -57.71 13.88 -1.64
N ASP A 9 -58.78 13.49 -2.37
CA ASP A 9 -59.60 12.33 -2.01
C ASP A 9 -59.00 10.99 -2.47
N LEU A 10 -58.07 10.99 -3.44
CA LEU A 10 -57.35 9.78 -3.88
C LEU A 10 -56.17 9.42 -2.96
N LEU A 11 -55.62 10.35 -2.22
CA LEU A 11 -54.51 10.09 -1.28
C LEU A 11 -54.97 9.59 0.10
N SER A 12 -56.22 9.86 0.47
CA SER A 12 -56.76 9.38 1.75
C SER A 12 -57.26 7.93 1.71
N ALA A 13 -57.56 7.39 0.53
CA ALA A 13 -58.06 6.00 0.39
C ALA A 13 -56.95 4.94 0.31
N VAL A 14 -55.69 5.33 0.05
CA VAL A 14 -54.57 4.39 -0.13
C VAL A 14 -53.82 4.11 1.20
N VAL A 15 -53.94 5.00 2.20
CA VAL A 15 -53.22 4.88 3.48
C VAL A 15 -53.88 3.90 4.47
N CYS A 16 -55.17 3.53 4.26
CA CYS A 16 -55.89 2.74 5.28
C CYS A 16 -56.00 1.23 5.03
N ARG A 17 -55.29 0.68 4.02
CA ARG A 17 -55.30 -0.78 3.75
C ARG A 17 -53.94 -1.38 3.43
N ALA A 18 -52.87 -0.92 4.04
CA ALA A 18 -51.61 -1.67 4.05
C ALA A 18 -51.74 -2.83 5.03
N PRO A 19 -51.66 -4.12 4.61
CA PRO A 19 -51.80 -5.22 5.51
C PRO A 19 -50.67 -5.20 6.50
N GLN A 20 -50.99 -5.34 7.77
CA GLN A 20 -50.11 -5.40 8.94
C GLN A 20 -48.87 -6.31 8.77
N ARG A 21 -48.87 -7.13 7.73
CA ARG A 21 -47.78 -8.00 7.32
C ARG A 21 -46.58 -7.24 6.67
N PHE A 22 -46.78 -6.04 6.10
CA PHE A 22 -45.69 -5.25 5.51
C PHE A 22 -44.86 -4.49 6.56
N LEU A 23 -45.45 -4.18 7.71
CA LEU A 23 -44.74 -3.53 8.81
C LEU A 23 -43.74 -4.48 9.48
N PHE A 24 -44.02 -5.80 9.49
CA PHE A 24 -43.14 -6.83 10.07
C PHE A 24 -41.90 -7.12 9.19
N VAL A 25 -42.00 -6.92 7.86
CA VAL A 25 -40.86 -7.15 6.95
C VAL A 25 -39.86 -5.99 7.01
N LEU A 26 -40.31 -4.77 7.31
CA LEU A 26 -39.43 -3.60 7.44
C LEU A 26 -38.61 -3.62 8.74
N LEU A 27 -39.07 -4.31 9.78
CA LEU A 27 -38.37 -4.46 11.06
C LEU A 27 -37.24 -5.51 11.04
N LEU A 28 -37.21 -6.40 10.04
CA LEU A 28 -36.15 -7.39 9.87
C LEU A 28 -34.93 -6.87 9.10
N LEU A 29 -34.98 -5.64 8.55
CA LEU A 29 -33.86 -5.02 7.84
C LEU A 29 -32.96 -4.15 8.75
N VAL A 30 -33.23 -4.10 10.05
CA VAL A 30 -32.25 -3.60 11.02
C VAL A 30 -31.20 -4.71 11.20
N GLY A 31 -30.49 -5.01 10.11
CA GLY A 31 -29.34 -5.88 10.10
C GLY A 31 -28.32 -5.32 11.08
N CYS A 32 -27.92 -6.12 12.06
CA CYS A 32 -26.78 -5.86 12.90
C CYS A 32 -25.64 -5.36 12.06
N GLN A 33 -25.36 -4.06 12.08
CA GLN A 33 -24.03 -3.57 11.82
C GLN A 33 -23.19 -4.15 12.94
N ALA A 34 -22.55 -5.30 12.67
CA ALA A 34 -21.48 -5.78 13.50
C ALA A 34 -20.43 -4.66 13.52
N SER A 35 -20.43 -3.86 14.57
CA SER A 35 -19.32 -2.98 14.88
C SER A 35 -18.11 -3.92 14.94
N VAL A 36 -17.19 -3.78 13.99
CA VAL A 36 -15.89 -4.45 14.09
C VAL A 36 -15.26 -3.89 15.34
N GLU A 37 -15.42 -4.62 16.43
CA GLU A 37 -14.82 -4.30 17.71
C GLU A 37 -13.31 -4.30 17.47
N LYS A 38 -12.73 -3.12 17.54
CA LYS A 38 -11.29 -2.94 17.35
C LYS A 38 -10.64 -3.76 18.46
N ALA A 39 -9.87 -4.79 18.09
CA ALA A 39 -9.18 -5.64 19.04
C ALA A 39 -8.52 -4.77 20.12
N PRO A 40 -8.63 -5.13 21.41
CA PRO A 40 -8.04 -4.35 22.48
C PRO A 40 -6.54 -4.18 22.23
N PRO A 41 -5.98 -3.01 22.54
CA PRO A 41 -4.55 -2.75 22.32
C PRO A 41 -3.72 -3.79 23.09
N HIS A 42 -2.77 -4.42 22.41
CA HIS A 42 -1.84 -5.35 23.04
C HIS A 42 -0.77 -4.55 23.78
N PHE A 43 -0.54 -4.86 25.04
CA PHE A 43 0.48 -4.20 25.88
C PHE A 43 1.65 -5.13 26.11
N SER A 44 2.88 -4.65 25.89
CA SER A 44 4.08 -5.36 26.32
C SER A 44 4.29 -5.21 27.83
N LYS A 45 4.52 -6.32 28.52
CA LYS A 45 4.83 -6.31 29.96
C LYS A 45 6.29 -5.93 30.25
N ASP A 46 7.21 -6.33 29.38
CA ASP A 46 8.65 -6.21 29.59
C ASP A 46 9.31 -5.33 28.54
N LYS A 47 10.37 -4.60 28.97
CA LYS A 47 11.21 -3.83 28.06
C LYS A 47 12.24 -4.77 27.43
N ILE A 48 12.14 -5.02 26.14
CA ILE A 48 13.10 -5.83 25.39
C ILE A 48 14.20 -4.94 24.79
N SER A 49 15.36 -5.55 24.52
CA SER A 49 16.49 -4.81 23.95
C SER A 49 16.24 -4.44 22.48
N SER A 50 16.82 -3.31 22.05
CA SER A 50 16.77 -2.89 20.65
C SER A 50 17.41 -3.91 19.70
N GLY A 51 18.46 -4.61 20.16
CA GLY A 51 19.11 -5.67 19.40
C GLY A 51 18.17 -6.85 19.13
N TYR A 52 17.36 -7.25 20.12
CA TYR A 52 16.36 -8.29 19.92
C TYR A 52 15.30 -7.86 18.90
N ILE A 53 14.78 -6.62 19.02
CA ILE A 53 13.80 -6.08 18.06
C ILE A 53 14.37 -6.10 16.63
N PHE A 54 15.62 -5.64 16.48
CA PHE A 54 16.30 -5.62 15.18
C PHE A 54 16.47 -7.03 14.59
N ASN A 55 16.85 -8.01 15.40
CA ASN A 55 16.99 -9.39 14.95
C ASN A 55 15.64 -9.98 14.48
N GLN A 56 14.54 -9.66 15.18
CA GLN A 56 13.20 -10.10 14.75
C GLN A 56 12.77 -9.46 13.43
N LEU A 57 13.01 -8.16 13.27
CA LEU A 57 12.74 -7.45 12.01
C LEU A 57 13.57 -7.99 10.85
N GLN A 58 14.85 -8.30 11.08
CA GLN A 58 15.72 -8.91 10.07
C GLN A 58 15.27 -10.33 9.71
N ALA A 59 14.96 -11.15 10.70
CA ALA A 59 14.47 -12.52 10.50
C ALA A 59 13.15 -12.51 9.68
N ARG A 60 12.27 -11.54 9.97
CA ARG A 60 11.05 -11.35 9.19
C ARG A 60 11.33 -10.96 7.74
N ALA A 61 12.21 -9.97 7.51
CA ALA A 61 12.57 -9.54 6.17
C ALA A 61 13.17 -10.69 5.34
N ASN A 62 13.98 -11.54 5.96
CA ASN A 62 14.60 -12.70 5.32
C ASN A 62 13.61 -13.81 4.92
N LYS A 63 12.39 -13.82 5.47
CA LYS A 63 11.35 -14.78 5.08
C LYS A 63 10.64 -14.43 3.78
N ILE A 64 10.75 -13.18 3.30
CA ILE A 64 9.99 -12.67 2.17
C ILE A 64 10.95 -12.31 1.05
N HIS A 65 11.05 -13.18 0.05
CA HIS A 65 11.95 -12.97 -1.10
C HIS A 65 11.18 -12.52 -2.34
N SER A 66 9.91 -12.89 -2.45
CA SER A 66 9.08 -12.47 -3.56
C SER A 66 7.62 -12.34 -3.14
N VAL A 67 6.91 -11.49 -3.87
CA VAL A 67 5.46 -11.35 -3.74
C VAL A 67 4.82 -11.24 -5.11
N LYS A 68 3.67 -11.90 -5.26
CA LYS A 68 2.73 -11.69 -6.34
C LYS A 68 1.39 -11.34 -5.73
N SER A 69 0.79 -10.23 -6.15
CA SER A 69 -0.48 -9.77 -5.60
C SER A 69 -1.26 -8.95 -6.61
N PHE A 70 -2.57 -9.02 -6.54
CA PHE A 70 -3.39 -7.92 -7.04
C PHE A 70 -3.27 -6.74 -6.08
N ALA A 71 -3.28 -5.54 -6.60
CA ALA A 71 -3.22 -4.34 -5.80
C ALA A 71 -4.09 -3.22 -6.39
N ARG A 72 -4.51 -2.33 -5.49
CA ARG A 72 -5.01 -1.02 -5.86
C ARG A 72 -4.02 0.02 -5.39
N THR A 73 -3.38 0.71 -6.33
CA THR A 73 -2.49 1.82 -6.02
C THR A 73 -3.24 3.13 -6.23
N THR A 74 -3.24 3.98 -5.20
CA THR A 74 -3.83 5.32 -5.24
C THR A 74 -2.73 6.34 -5.07
N PHE A 75 -2.64 7.25 -6.03
CA PHE A 75 -1.79 8.43 -5.98
C PHE A 75 -2.65 9.62 -5.60
N ILE A 76 -2.23 10.37 -4.59
CA ILE A 76 -2.88 11.58 -4.12
C ILE A 76 -1.84 12.68 -4.14
N GLY A 77 -2.11 13.74 -4.85
CA GLY A 77 -1.34 14.98 -4.87
C GLY A 77 -2.24 16.16 -4.52
N LYS A 78 -1.68 17.36 -4.56
CA LYS A 78 -2.38 18.59 -4.16
C LYS A 78 -3.71 18.78 -4.91
N GLU A 79 -3.75 18.47 -6.19
CA GLU A 79 -4.90 18.74 -7.07
C GLU A 79 -5.41 17.48 -7.80
N PHE A 80 -4.88 16.31 -7.48
CA PHE A 80 -5.27 15.08 -8.15
C PHE A 80 -5.37 13.91 -7.20
N LYS A 81 -6.28 12.98 -7.53
CA LYS A 81 -6.38 11.66 -6.91
C LYS A 81 -6.70 10.66 -8.00
N GLN A 82 -5.81 9.70 -8.21
CA GLN A 82 -6.00 8.65 -9.20
C GLN A 82 -5.74 7.28 -8.59
N SER A 83 -6.59 6.31 -8.95
CA SER A 83 -6.45 4.92 -8.47
C SER A 83 -6.38 3.98 -9.66
N PHE A 84 -5.47 3.02 -9.57
CA PHE A 84 -5.24 2.01 -10.59
C PHE A 84 -5.38 0.61 -10.01
N ARG A 85 -5.97 -0.30 -10.76
CA ARG A 85 -5.91 -1.73 -10.48
C ARG A 85 -4.66 -2.30 -11.13
N GLN A 86 -3.90 -3.08 -10.37
CA GLN A 86 -2.59 -3.55 -10.80
C GLN A 86 -2.37 -5.00 -10.37
N THR A 87 -1.53 -5.70 -11.11
CA THR A 87 -0.82 -6.87 -10.63
C THR A 87 0.61 -6.46 -10.32
N LEU A 88 1.07 -6.77 -9.11
CA LEU A 88 2.43 -6.53 -8.65
C LEU A 88 3.16 -7.86 -8.54
N LEU A 89 4.33 -7.95 -9.14
CA LEU A 89 5.29 -9.03 -8.94
C LEU A 89 6.61 -8.41 -8.52
N ILE A 90 7.12 -8.81 -7.37
CA ILE A 90 8.40 -8.32 -6.84
C ILE A 90 9.25 -9.52 -6.48
N LYS A 91 10.52 -9.52 -6.87
CA LYS A 91 11.49 -10.58 -6.58
C LYS A 91 12.79 -9.98 -6.06
N GLU A 92 13.26 -10.48 -4.90
CA GLU A 92 14.59 -10.21 -4.31
C GLU A 92 14.92 -8.72 -4.12
N SER A 93 13.91 -7.86 -3.93
CA SER A 93 14.09 -6.40 -3.86
C SER A 93 14.88 -5.79 -5.04
N ARG A 94 15.01 -6.54 -6.15
CA ARG A 94 15.79 -6.15 -7.35
C ARG A 94 14.93 -6.04 -8.59
N SER A 95 13.87 -6.84 -8.66
CA SER A 95 13.01 -6.96 -9.82
C SER A 95 11.57 -6.67 -9.46
N ILE A 96 10.91 -5.83 -10.23
CA ILE A 96 9.48 -5.56 -10.13
C ILE A 96 8.85 -5.54 -11.51
N ARG A 97 7.64 -6.09 -11.58
CA ARG A 97 6.71 -5.90 -12.68
C ARG A 97 5.40 -5.38 -12.15
N VAL A 98 4.88 -4.34 -12.80
CA VAL A 98 3.58 -3.73 -12.52
C VAL A 98 2.76 -3.72 -13.79
N ASP A 99 1.75 -4.56 -13.85
CA ASP A 99 0.77 -4.54 -14.93
C ASP A 99 -0.43 -3.71 -14.46
N THR A 100 -0.74 -2.63 -15.17
CA THR A 100 -1.81 -1.68 -14.83
C THR A 100 -3.01 -1.89 -15.75
N TYR A 101 -4.21 -1.93 -15.16
CA TYR A 101 -5.46 -2.22 -15.84
C TYR A 101 -6.45 -1.08 -15.72
N GLY A 102 -7.19 -0.83 -16.78
CA GLY A 102 -8.32 0.09 -16.82
C GLY A 102 -9.59 -0.49 -16.18
N LEU A 103 -10.66 0.28 -16.24
CA LEU A 103 -11.94 -0.07 -15.63
C LEU A 103 -12.53 -1.38 -16.17
N PHE A 104 -12.34 -1.65 -17.45
CA PHE A 104 -12.86 -2.83 -18.15
C PHE A 104 -11.82 -3.97 -18.25
N GLY A 105 -10.70 -3.88 -17.50
CA GLY A 105 -9.66 -4.89 -17.51
C GLY A 105 -8.65 -4.79 -18.66
N GLN A 106 -8.78 -3.79 -19.54
CA GLN A 106 -7.81 -3.55 -20.61
C GLN A 106 -6.45 -3.15 -20.03
N ALA A 107 -5.36 -3.61 -20.67
CA ALA A 107 -4.01 -3.22 -20.28
C ALA A 107 -3.78 -1.72 -20.57
N MET A 108 -3.39 -0.96 -19.55
CA MET A 108 -3.05 0.46 -19.67
C MET A 108 -1.55 0.70 -19.70
N GLY A 109 -0.77 -0.19 -19.13
CA GLY A 109 0.67 -0.11 -19.11
C GLY A 109 1.32 -1.27 -18.39
N VAL A 110 2.53 -1.62 -18.82
CA VAL A 110 3.37 -2.59 -18.13
C VAL A 110 4.70 -1.93 -17.80
N PHE A 111 4.99 -1.80 -16.53
CA PHE A 111 6.27 -1.32 -16.05
C PHE A 111 7.11 -2.48 -15.52
N ILE A 112 8.36 -2.51 -15.91
CA ILE A 112 9.34 -3.47 -15.39
C ILE A 112 10.60 -2.71 -14.97
N SER A 113 11.15 -3.11 -13.83
CA SER A 113 12.53 -2.80 -13.45
C SER A 113 13.21 -4.10 -13.01
N ASP A 114 14.31 -4.44 -13.65
CA ASP A 114 15.13 -5.59 -13.29
C ASP A 114 16.59 -5.17 -13.18
N ALA A 115 17.19 -5.38 -12.01
CA ALA A 115 18.57 -4.99 -11.69
C ALA A 115 18.92 -3.53 -12.11
N GLY A 116 17.92 -2.63 -12.09
CA GLY A 116 18.06 -1.22 -12.44
C GLY A 116 17.86 -0.89 -13.92
N LYS A 117 17.65 -1.88 -14.77
CA LYS A 117 17.17 -1.69 -16.15
C LYS A 117 15.65 -1.49 -16.10
N MET A 118 15.17 -0.40 -16.67
CA MET A 118 13.75 -0.04 -16.62
C MET A 118 13.15 -0.07 -18.00
N GLN A 119 11.96 -0.62 -18.11
CA GLN A 119 11.15 -0.68 -19.33
C GLN A 119 9.70 -0.30 -19.01
N PHE A 120 9.05 0.35 -19.94
CA PHE A 120 7.61 0.64 -19.88
C PHE A 120 6.98 0.43 -21.25
N LEU A 121 5.99 -0.45 -21.30
CA LEU A 121 5.16 -0.67 -22.48
C LEU A 121 3.87 0.14 -22.33
N ASP A 122 3.58 0.98 -23.31
CA ASP A 122 2.29 1.66 -23.51
C ASP A 122 1.51 0.87 -24.56
N PRO A 123 0.54 0.04 -24.17
CA PRO A 123 -0.21 -0.79 -25.12
C PRO A 123 -1.09 0.04 -26.05
N ALA A 124 -1.62 1.18 -25.58
CA ALA A 124 -2.49 2.04 -26.38
C ALA A 124 -1.74 2.67 -27.56
N LYS A 125 -0.43 2.93 -27.39
CA LYS A 125 0.43 3.51 -28.44
C LYS A 125 1.29 2.47 -29.14
N GLY A 126 1.30 1.20 -28.68
CA GLY A 126 2.21 0.18 -29.16
C GLY A 126 3.69 0.58 -28.99
N ARG A 127 4.04 1.30 -27.92
CA ARG A 127 5.39 1.84 -27.71
C ARG A 127 6.07 1.25 -26.51
N LEU A 128 7.32 0.84 -26.70
CA LEU A 128 8.22 0.41 -25.65
C LEU A 128 9.23 1.52 -25.37
N TYR A 129 9.24 1.98 -24.12
CA TYR A 129 10.21 2.94 -23.61
C TYR A 129 11.24 2.22 -22.76
N SER A 130 12.50 2.66 -22.77
CA SER A 130 13.57 2.07 -21.97
C SER A 130 14.53 3.13 -21.41
N GLY A 131 15.32 2.75 -20.41
CA GLY A 131 16.43 3.57 -19.89
C GLY A 131 16.02 4.94 -19.36
N SER A 132 16.63 6.01 -19.90
CA SER A 132 16.42 7.40 -19.45
C SER A 132 15.00 7.90 -19.67
N GLY A 133 14.32 7.45 -20.74
CA GLY A 133 12.93 7.80 -21.02
C GLY A 133 11.99 7.39 -19.90
N VAL A 134 12.13 6.15 -19.42
CA VAL A 134 11.33 5.63 -18.30
C VAL A 134 11.69 6.34 -17.00
N LYS A 135 12.98 6.59 -16.73
CA LYS A 135 13.41 7.34 -15.54
C LYS A 135 12.80 8.73 -15.51
N ASN A 136 12.79 9.44 -16.64
CA ASN A 136 12.20 10.77 -16.74
C ASN A 136 10.69 10.76 -16.55
N MET A 137 9.99 9.74 -17.08
CA MET A 137 8.56 9.55 -16.88
C MET A 137 8.24 9.29 -15.41
N LEU A 138 8.93 8.36 -14.75
CA LEU A 138 8.76 8.09 -13.33
C LEU A 138 9.06 9.32 -12.47
N ARG A 139 10.10 10.07 -12.83
CA ARG A 139 10.47 11.31 -12.12
C ARG A 139 9.41 12.40 -12.25
N LYS A 140 8.70 12.47 -13.38
CA LYS A 140 7.55 13.36 -13.56
C LYS A 140 6.34 12.92 -12.75
N LEU A 141 6.05 11.59 -12.70
CA LEU A 141 4.90 11.03 -12.01
C LEU A 141 5.10 10.96 -10.49
N LEU A 142 6.30 10.57 -10.05
CA LEU A 142 6.59 10.23 -8.64
C LEU A 142 7.55 11.25 -7.99
N GLY A 143 7.99 12.28 -8.73
CA GLY A 143 8.92 13.30 -8.26
C GLY A 143 10.40 12.89 -8.30
N LYS A 144 11.28 13.91 -8.20
CA LYS A 144 12.74 13.75 -8.37
C LYS A 144 13.44 12.92 -7.27
N GLN A 145 12.80 12.73 -6.13
CA GLN A 145 13.45 12.18 -4.92
C GLN A 145 13.16 10.70 -4.66
N ILE A 146 12.42 10.03 -5.53
CA ILE A 146 12.14 8.61 -5.35
C ILE A 146 13.30 7.81 -5.92
N ASP A 147 14.12 7.24 -5.03
CA ASP A 147 15.00 6.14 -5.37
C ASP A 147 14.17 4.87 -5.48
N PHE A 148 13.91 4.46 -6.71
CA PHE A 148 13.04 3.34 -7.00
C PHE A 148 13.50 2.03 -6.33
N ARG A 149 14.81 1.82 -6.15
CA ARG A 149 15.36 0.63 -5.49
C ARG A 149 15.02 0.56 -4.00
N GLU A 150 15.10 1.71 -3.32
CA GLU A 150 14.74 1.81 -1.90
C GLU A 150 13.24 1.55 -1.71
N HIS A 151 12.41 2.11 -2.60
CA HIS A 151 10.97 1.98 -2.49
C HIS A 151 10.45 0.58 -2.83
N LEU A 152 11.19 -0.24 -3.60
CA LEU A 152 10.83 -1.64 -3.82
C LEU A 152 10.77 -2.44 -2.51
N ARG A 153 11.69 -2.19 -1.59
CA ARG A 153 11.69 -2.85 -0.27
C ARG A 153 10.45 -2.48 0.54
N ILE A 154 10.01 -1.22 0.45
CA ILE A 154 8.78 -0.77 1.12
C ILE A 154 7.58 -1.58 0.63
N PHE A 155 7.47 -1.80 -0.67
CA PHE A 155 6.39 -2.59 -1.26
C PHE A 155 6.48 -4.10 -0.97
N LEU A 156 7.63 -4.59 -0.52
CA LEU A 156 7.80 -5.91 0.11
C LEU A 156 7.47 -5.90 1.61
N GLY A 157 6.95 -4.80 2.15
CA GLY A 157 6.69 -4.66 3.59
C GLY A 157 7.96 -4.64 4.44
N HIS A 158 9.11 -4.32 3.82
CA HIS A 158 10.40 -4.22 4.51
C HIS A 158 10.72 -2.78 4.86
N ILE A 159 11.53 -2.60 5.89
CA ILE A 159 12.12 -1.31 6.23
C ILE A 159 13.25 -1.02 5.23
N PRO A 160 13.21 0.12 4.52
CA PRO A 160 14.26 0.47 3.55
C PRO A 160 15.60 0.73 4.25
N ASN A 161 16.68 0.34 3.57
CA ASN A 161 18.07 0.50 4.06
C ASN A 161 18.32 -0.09 5.46
N PHE A 162 17.56 -1.07 5.88
CA PHE A 162 17.57 -1.64 7.22
C PHE A 162 18.98 -2.05 7.67
N GLU A 163 19.76 -2.63 6.78
CA GLU A 163 21.14 -3.08 7.01
C GLU A 163 22.14 -1.94 7.32
N PHE A 164 21.77 -0.69 7.04
CA PHE A 164 22.59 0.51 7.31
C PHE A 164 22.08 1.32 8.50
N LEU A 165 21.04 0.85 9.19
CA LEU A 165 20.49 1.55 10.34
C LEU A 165 21.25 1.19 11.60
N LYS A 166 21.78 2.22 12.29
CA LYS A 166 22.38 2.11 13.62
C LYS A 166 21.45 2.70 14.66
N VAL A 167 20.88 1.86 15.52
CA VAL A 167 19.99 2.34 16.60
C VAL A 167 20.80 3.11 17.63
N GLU A 168 20.33 4.32 17.95
CA GLU A 168 20.92 5.18 18.99
C GLU A 168 20.06 5.18 20.27
N LYS A 169 18.73 5.16 20.13
CA LYS A 169 17.80 5.12 21.24
C LYS A 169 16.66 4.14 20.98
N SER A 170 16.22 3.51 22.05
CA SER A 170 15.03 2.65 22.08
C SER A 170 14.22 2.94 23.32
N GLN A 171 12.95 3.23 23.16
CA GLN A 171 12.03 3.45 24.28
C GLN A 171 10.71 2.76 24.02
N LEU A 172 10.10 2.26 25.08
CA LEU A 172 8.71 1.82 25.07
C LEU A 172 7.81 3.05 25.21
N SER A 173 6.75 3.18 24.41
CA SER A 173 5.77 4.25 24.54
C SER A 173 5.13 4.26 25.92
N SER A 174 4.59 5.40 26.34
CA SER A 174 3.97 5.58 27.67
C SER A 174 2.76 4.66 27.88
N ASP A 175 2.02 4.38 26.82
CA ASP A 175 0.89 3.45 26.77
C ASP A 175 1.33 1.99 26.58
N ARG A 176 2.64 1.74 26.42
CA ARG A 176 3.27 0.43 26.26
C ARG A 176 2.79 -0.37 25.02
N THR A 177 2.26 0.32 24.03
CA THR A 177 1.77 -0.30 22.78
C THR A 177 2.84 -0.41 21.71
N GLU A 178 3.90 0.41 21.78
CA GLU A 178 4.91 0.51 20.73
C GLU A 178 6.32 0.67 21.29
N TYR A 179 7.31 0.09 20.60
CA TYR A 179 8.72 0.49 20.73
C TYR A 179 9.02 1.57 19.71
N ILE A 180 9.59 2.70 20.18
CA ILE A 180 10.05 3.80 19.35
C ILE A 180 11.57 3.72 19.27
N LEU A 181 12.08 3.41 18.07
CA LEU A 181 13.50 3.34 17.80
C LEU A 181 13.95 4.59 17.04
N GLN A 182 15.02 5.23 17.51
CA GLN A 182 15.72 6.30 16.79
C GLN A 182 17.03 5.72 16.27
N ALA A 183 17.25 5.82 14.98
CA ALA A 183 18.42 5.25 14.31
C ALA A 183 19.03 6.26 13.35
N LYS A 184 20.35 6.15 13.13
CA LYS A 184 21.07 6.82 12.02
C LYS A 184 21.14 5.91 10.82
N ASP A 185 20.92 6.46 9.64
CA ASP A 185 21.23 5.79 8.39
C ASP A 185 22.67 6.11 7.98
N LEU A 186 23.53 5.09 8.08
CA LEU A 186 24.95 5.23 7.78
C LEU A 186 25.24 5.37 6.28
N LYS A 187 24.27 5.03 5.42
CA LYS A 187 24.43 5.11 3.97
C LYS A 187 24.09 6.51 3.42
N ARG A 188 23.14 7.20 4.04
CA ARG A 188 22.53 8.42 3.46
C ARG A 188 22.45 9.59 4.43
N SER A 189 23.29 9.68 5.42
CA SER A 189 23.32 10.81 6.36
C SER A 189 21.92 11.32 6.72
N GLY A 190 21.29 10.77 7.76
CA GLY A 190 19.97 11.18 8.19
C GLY A 190 19.47 10.29 9.33
N GLU A 191 18.36 10.70 9.90
CA GLU A 191 17.73 10.02 11.02
C GLU A 191 16.51 9.24 10.55
N VAL A 192 16.28 8.13 11.22
CA VAL A 192 15.11 7.27 11.04
C VAL A 192 14.44 7.08 12.38
N ARG A 193 13.14 7.32 12.43
CA ARG A 193 12.30 6.96 13.57
C ARG A 193 11.40 5.81 13.14
N LEU A 194 11.43 4.71 13.88
CA LEU A 194 10.62 3.52 13.67
C LEU A 194 9.67 3.34 14.83
N HIS A 195 8.42 3.05 14.54
CA HIS A 195 7.41 2.60 15.48
C HIS A 195 7.14 1.12 15.22
N ILE A 196 7.28 0.33 16.25
CA ILE A 196 7.20 -1.14 16.19
C ILE A 196 6.16 -1.58 17.21
N ASP A 197 5.20 -2.38 16.83
CA ASP A 197 4.22 -2.96 17.74
C ASP A 197 4.91 -3.70 18.88
N ALA A 198 4.52 -3.42 20.11
CA ALA A 198 5.24 -3.90 21.29
C ALA A 198 5.08 -5.40 21.55
N VAL A 199 4.07 -6.04 20.96
CA VAL A 199 3.77 -7.47 21.16
C VAL A 199 4.20 -8.29 19.96
N THR A 200 3.80 -7.90 18.77
CA THR A 200 4.05 -8.64 17.53
C THR A 200 5.42 -8.33 16.92
N LEU A 201 6.06 -7.24 17.33
CA LEU A 201 7.29 -6.68 16.78
C LEU A 201 7.20 -6.39 15.26
N LEU A 202 6.00 -6.12 14.78
CA LEU A 202 5.76 -5.71 13.41
C LEU A 202 6.02 -4.20 13.25
N PRO A 203 6.65 -3.75 12.16
CA PRO A 203 6.80 -2.33 11.89
C PRO A 203 5.43 -1.69 11.62
N LEU A 204 5.13 -0.60 12.30
CA LEU A 204 3.91 0.17 12.11
C LEU A 204 4.17 1.40 11.26
N GLU A 205 5.24 2.13 11.59
CA GLU A 205 5.57 3.38 10.95
C GLU A 205 7.08 3.60 10.83
N MET A 206 7.47 4.35 9.82
CA MET A 206 8.82 4.86 9.65
C MET A 206 8.80 6.31 9.19
N THR A 207 9.51 7.18 9.89
CA THR A 207 9.79 8.54 9.43
C THR A 207 11.26 8.66 9.06
N ARG A 208 11.54 9.13 7.85
CA ARG A 208 12.87 9.53 7.40
C ARG A 208 13.03 11.04 7.58
N ILE A 209 14.12 11.45 8.26
CA ILE A 209 14.44 12.84 8.53
C ILE A 209 15.82 13.14 7.94
N GLU A 210 15.92 14.20 7.14
CA GLU A 210 17.18 14.69 6.57
C GLU A 210 17.25 16.20 6.78
N MET A 211 18.36 16.71 7.28
CA MET A 211 18.53 18.14 7.61
C MET A 211 17.39 18.70 8.47
N GLY A 212 16.89 17.94 9.44
CA GLY A 212 15.78 18.30 10.32
C GLY A 212 14.40 18.27 9.68
N GLN A 213 14.28 17.93 8.40
CA GLN A 213 13.00 17.90 7.71
C GLN A 213 12.55 16.46 7.41
N LYS A 214 11.24 16.20 7.56
CA LYS A 214 10.65 14.92 7.15
C LYS A 214 10.74 14.79 5.63
N ARG A 215 11.46 13.79 5.15
CA ARG A 215 11.61 13.48 3.71
C ARG A 215 10.46 12.63 3.23
N TYR A 216 10.19 11.56 3.95
CA TYR A 216 9.03 10.72 3.72
C TYR A 216 8.60 10.02 5.01
N PHE A 217 7.38 9.53 4.97
CA PHE A 217 6.74 8.78 6.04
C PHE A 217 6.10 7.53 5.44
N ILE A 218 6.27 6.40 6.11
CA ILE A 218 5.71 5.12 5.71
C ILE A 218 4.82 4.61 6.82
N GLN A 219 3.67 4.05 6.46
CA GLN A 219 2.81 3.28 7.37
C GLN A 219 2.57 1.90 6.77
N TRP A 220 2.66 0.89 7.61
CA TRP A 220 2.28 -0.49 7.33
C TRP A 220 1.07 -0.84 8.19
N GLN A 221 -0.03 -1.15 7.56
CA GLN A 221 -1.34 -1.30 8.20
C GLN A 221 -2.05 -2.55 7.72
N ASP A 222 -3.15 -2.90 8.40
CA ASP A 222 -4.01 -4.04 8.04
C ASP A 222 -3.17 -5.32 7.93
N TYR A 223 -2.42 -5.65 8.98
CA TYR A 223 -1.63 -6.88 9.03
C TYR A 223 -2.54 -8.11 9.09
N GLU A 224 -2.33 -9.03 8.17
CA GLU A 224 -3.00 -10.33 8.14
C GLU A 224 -1.95 -11.44 8.05
N LYS A 225 -2.23 -12.57 8.67
CA LYS A 225 -1.38 -13.76 8.58
C LYS A 225 -1.75 -14.57 7.35
N VAL A 226 -0.84 -14.64 6.38
CA VAL A 226 -0.99 -15.42 5.16
C VAL A 226 0.17 -16.41 5.08
N SER A 227 -0.13 -17.72 5.01
CA SER A 227 0.90 -18.78 4.98
C SER A 227 1.97 -18.61 6.07
N ASN A 228 1.53 -18.32 7.28
CA ASN A 228 2.39 -18.13 8.46
C ASN A 228 3.34 -16.90 8.41
N ILE A 229 3.07 -15.94 7.53
CA ILE A 229 3.77 -14.65 7.41
C ILE A 229 2.77 -13.53 7.72
N ASP A 230 3.10 -12.67 8.67
CA ASP A 230 2.33 -11.45 8.92
C ASP A 230 2.69 -10.41 7.86
N TRP A 231 1.70 -9.99 7.08
CA TRP A 231 1.91 -9.06 5.96
C TRP A 231 0.97 -7.85 6.05
N PRO A 232 1.48 -6.62 5.79
CA PRO A 232 0.64 -5.44 5.72
C PRO A 232 -0.16 -5.42 4.41
N HIS A 233 -1.46 -5.46 4.49
CA HIS A 233 -2.35 -5.34 3.33
C HIS A 233 -2.51 -3.91 2.84
N LEU A 234 -2.12 -2.93 3.65
CA LEU A 234 -2.10 -1.53 3.29
C LEU A 234 -0.75 -0.90 3.60
N ILE A 235 -0.11 -0.34 2.58
CA ILE A 235 1.12 0.44 2.72
C ILE A 235 0.86 1.85 2.21
N THR A 236 1.13 2.84 3.06
CA THR A 236 1.04 4.26 2.72
C THR A 236 2.43 4.87 2.77
N LEU A 237 2.82 5.55 1.69
CA LEU A 237 4.06 6.31 1.58
C LEU A 237 3.70 7.78 1.31
N GLU A 238 4.11 8.66 2.21
CA GLU A 238 3.82 10.08 2.16
C GLU A 238 5.10 10.90 1.99
N PHE A 239 5.04 11.92 1.14
CA PHE A 239 6.08 12.91 0.90
C PHE A 239 5.59 14.30 1.33
N PRO A 240 5.78 14.71 2.60
CA PRO A 240 5.17 15.93 3.13
C PRO A 240 5.53 17.20 2.35
N SER A 241 6.81 17.33 1.95
CA SER A 241 7.29 18.50 1.18
C SER A 241 6.61 18.68 -0.18
N LYS A 242 5.99 17.63 -0.72
CA LYS A 242 5.28 17.65 -2.01
C LYS A 242 3.78 17.55 -1.86
N GLN A 243 3.29 17.26 -0.65
CA GLN A 243 1.88 16.93 -0.40
C GLN A 243 1.41 15.74 -1.27
N GLU A 244 2.28 14.76 -1.46
CA GLU A 244 2.02 13.57 -2.27
C GLU A 244 1.93 12.34 -1.37
N ILE A 245 0.96 11.46 -1.67
CA ILE A 245 0.76 10.18 -0.99
C ILE A 245 0.61 9.08 -2.03
N ILE A 246 1.31 7.99 -1.82
CA ILE A 246 1.14 6.73 -2.56
C ILE A 246 0.58 5.71 -1.59
N ARG A 247 -0.59 5.18 -1.90
CA ARG A 247 -1.25 4.14 -1.09
C ARG A 247 -1.42 2.88 -1.90
N VAL A 248 -0.91 1.76 -1.39
CA VAL A 248 -1.03 0.45 -2.05
C VAL A 248 -1.82 -0.47 -1.14
N LYS A 249 -2.99 -0.91 -1.61
CA LYS A 249 -3.82 -1.92 -0.94
C LYS A 249 -3.69 -3.23 -1.70
N TYR A 250 -3.13 -4.24 -1.02
CA TYR A 250 -2.93 -5.58 -1.57
C TYR A 250 -4.20 -6.44 -1.44
N LYS A 251 -4.37 -7.36 -2.38
CA LYS A 251 -5.45 -8.35 -2.36
C LYS A 251 -4.90 -9.72 -2.77
N ALA A 252 -5.14 -10.72 -1.94
CA ALA A 252 -4.71 -12.10 -2.15
C ALA A 252 -3.21 -12.21 -2.50
N PRO A 253 -2.30 -11.72 -1.64
CA PRO A 253 -0.87 -11.86 -1.87
C PRO A 253 -0.42 -13.32 -1.75
N THR A 254 0.56 -13.69 -2.56
CA THR A 254 1.27 -14.95 -2.47
C THR A 254 2.77 -14.69 -2.38
N TRP A 255 3.45 -15.45 -1.52
CA TRP A 255 4.86 -15.27 -1.19
C TRP A 255 5.71 -16.38 -1.75
N ASN A 256 6.96 -16.04 -2.06
CA ASN A 256 8.03 -16.99 -2.35
C ASN A 256 7.68 -18.04 -3.42
N GLY A 257 6.64 -17.77 -4.21
CA GLY A 257 6.26 -18.59 -5.34
C GLY A 257 7.29 -18.50 -6.47
N THR A 258 7.35 -19.53 -7.30
CA THR A 258 8.22 -19.53 -8.48
C THR A 258 7.80 -18.43 -9.44
N ILE A 259 8.71 -17.48 -9.70
CA ILE A 259 8.54 -16.45 -10.72
C ILE A 259 9.57 -16.70 -11.80
N PRO A 260 9.14 -17.05 -13.04
CA PRO A 260 10.05 -17.27 -14.16
C PRO A 260 10.89 -16.02 -14.45
N GLN A 261 12.14 -16.20 -14.83
CA GLN A 261 13.08 -15.09 -15.07
C GLN A 261 12.62 -14.18 -16.22
N ASN A 262 12.02 -14.74 -17.28
CA ASN A 262 11.47 -13.99 -18.40
C ASN A 262 10.28 -13.09 -18.04
N THR A 263 9.68 -13.26 -16.85
CA THR A 263 8.60 -12.40 -16.34
C THR A 263 9.03 -10.92 -16.26
N PHE A 264 10.31 -10.66 -16.01
CA PHE A 264 10.86 -9.31 -15.88
C PHE A 264 11.51 -8.79 -17.17
N GLN A 265 11.07 -9.30 -18.32
CA GLN A 265 11.51 -8.86 -19.64
C GLN A 265 10.29 -8.54 -20.49
N LEU A 266 10.33 -7.42 -21.22
CA LEU A 266 9.36 -7.11 -22.27
C LEU A 266 10.02 -7.42 -23.61
N MET A 267 9.45 -8.39 -24.32
CA MET A 267 9.85 -8.65 -25.70
C MET A 267 9.08 -7.71 -26.63
N PRO A 268 9.75 -6.95 -27.49
CA PRO A 268 9.07 -6.21 -28.54
C PRO A 268 8.29 -7.17 -29.42
N THR A 269 7.02 -6.92 -29.60
CA THR A 269 6.25 -7.60 -30.67
C THR A 269 6.52 -6.89 -31.99
N SER A 270 6.26 -7.55 -33.12
CA SER A 270 6.45 -6.98 -34.46
C SER A 270 5.76 -5.63 -34.69
N SER A 271 4.73 -5.33 -33.90
CA SER A 271 4.00 -4.06 -33.91
C SER A 271 4.54 -3.00 -32.94
N THR A 272 5.53 -3.33 -32.09
CA THR A 272 6.02 -2.43 -31.04
C THR A 272 7.11 -1.52 -31.58
N LYS A 273 6.90 -0.19 -31.54
CA LYS A 273 7.92 0.81 -31.86
C LYS A 273 8.80 1.05 -30.62
N GLN A 274 10.12 0.91 -30.77
CA GLN A 274 11.09 1.28 -29.74
C GLN A 274 11.38 2.79 -29.79
N LYS A 275 11.49 3.42 -28.64
CA LYS A 275 11.88 4.82 -28.49
C LYS A 275 12.82 5.02 -27.29
#